data_e614c7f74bc9b52fc7203894a70713ed
#
_entry.id   e614c7f74bc9b52fc7203894a70713ed
#
_cell.length_a   1.000
_cell.length_b   1.000
_cell.length_c   1.000
_cell.angle_alpha   90.00
_cell.angle_beta   90.00
_cell.angle_gamma   90.00
#
_symmetry.space_group_name_H-M   'P 1'
#
loop_
_entity.id
_entity.type
_entity.pdbx_description
1 polymer ?
#
loop_
_entity_poly.entity_id
_entity_poly.type
_entity_poly.pdbx_seq_one_letter_code
_entity_poly.pdbx_strand_id
1 'polypeptide(L)'
;MQIPAQTTPTYWELKIRFPLLKMKFLEKLKPFESDTSNPDVGKTFAHTDDVEVLSLSLDNADGWIELVNYSEANKKDIVINSAARSGEAVEKFGGTLIGSLDELNRQLVSFWVINRQRDSIELLKKYMDIVPGELHVVRNTFYGEPQKFELFNGSKTKIEAEKRGATIDLPDLADRVTDKALTSKLLTSPLPLGMGRLSAFRISAS
;
A
#
# COMPACT_ATOMS: atom_id res chain seq x y z
N MET A 1 22.29 -32.28 -6.75
CA MET A 1 22.40 -30.81 -6.94
C MET A 1 21.62 -30.19 -5.81
N GLN A 2 22.30 -29.77 -4.73
CA GLN A 2 21.66 -29.18 -3.56
C GLN A 2 21.36 -27.71 -3.84
N ILE A 3 20.09 -27.31 -3.71
CA ILE A 3 19.67 -25.91 -3.75
C ILE A 3 20.18 -25.27 -2.45
N PRO A 4 20.99 -24.19 -2.50
CA PRO A 4 21.41 -23.51 -1.29
C PRO A 4 20.22 -22.91 -0.58
N ALA A 5 20.12 -23.14 0.73
CA ALA A 5 19.12 -22.55 1.59
C ALA A 5 19.18 -21.02 1.47
N GLN A 6 18.08 -20.40 1.06
CA GLN A 6 17.94 -18.94 1.10
C GLN A 6 17.96 -18.53 2.56
N THR A 7 19.05 -17.92 2.99
CA THR A 7 19.14 -17.30 4.32
C THR A 7 18.22 -16.10 4.35
N THR A 8 17.21 -16.16 5.19
CA THR A 8 16.34 -15.01 5.50
C THR A 8 17.25 -13.87 6.00
N PRO A 9 17.20 -12.68 5.38
CA PRO A 9 18.04 -11.57 5.82
C PRO A 9 17.74 -11.23 7.28
N THR A 10 18.78 -11.02 8.06
CA THR A 10 18.66 -10.66 9.46
C THR A 10 18.11 -9.26 9.61
N TYR A 11 17.39 -8.99 10.70
CA TYR A 11 16.69 -7.74 10.97
C TYR A 11 17.55 -6.46 10.79
N TRP A 12 18.84 -6.52 11.06
CA TRP A 12 19.76 -5.39 10.88
C TRP A 12 20.22 -5.20 9.41
N GLU A 13 20.29 -6.24 8.60
CA GLU A 13 20.56 -6.14 7.15
C GLU A 13 19.42 -5.46 6.42
N LEU A 14 18.17 -5.69 6.87
CA LEU A 14 17.01 -4.93 6.40
C LEU A 14 17.10 -3.46 6.81
N LYS A 15 17.58 -3.13 8.01
CA LYS A 15 17.74 -1.74 8.47
C LYS A 15 18.75 -0.92 7.67
N ILE A 16 19.84 -1.51 7.18
CA ILE A 16 20.89 -0.81 6.43
C ILE A 16 20.58 -0.76 4.93
N ARG A 17 19.94 -1.79 4.38
CA ARG A 17 19.56 -1.84 2.95
C ARG A 17 18.32 -1.00 2.64
N PHE A 18 17.40 -0.86 3.57
CA PHE A 18 16.12 -0.19 3.36
C PHE A 18 16.26 1.30 2.96
N PRO A 19 17.14 2.13 3.57
CA PRO A 19 17.29 3.53 3.15
C PRO A 19 17.87 3.70 1.74
N LEU A 20 18.87 2.90 1.37
CA LEU A 20 19.49 3.00 0.03
C LEU A 20 18.60 2.43 -1.08
N LEU A 21 17.86 1.35 -0.80
CA LEU A 21 16.83 0.84 -1.69
C LEU A 21 15.67 1.84 -1.82
N LYS A 22 15.34 2.55 -0.73
CA LYS A 22 14.27 3.53 -0.68
C LYS A 22 14.56 4.76 -1.54
N MET A 23 15.76 5.31 -1.52
CA MET A 23 16.11 6.46 -2.36
C MET A 23 16.02 6.11 -3.86
N LYS A 24 16.61 5.00 -4.28
CA LYS A 24 16.51 4.51 -5.67
C LYS A 24 15.09 4.07 -6.08
N PHE A 25 14.27 3.69 -5.10
CA PHE A 25 12.90 3.25 -5.33
C PHE A 25 11.97 4.46 -5.50
N LEU A 26 12.11 5.51 -4.68
CA LEU A 26 11.29 6.72 -4.77
C LEU A 26 11.49 7.50 -6.08
N GLU A 27 12.71 7.53 -6.63
CA GLU A 27 12.97 8.13 -7.95
C GLU A 27 12.17 7.47 -9.09
N LYS A 28 11.72 6.23 -8.88
CA LYS A 28 10.95 5.44 -9.86
C LYS A 28 9.45 5.45 -9.62
N LEU A 29 8.99 6.02 -8.51
CA LEU A 29 7.60 6.02 -8.11
C LEU A 29 6.93 7.36 -8.36
N LYS A 30 5.63 7.31 -8.64
CA LYS A 30 4.73 8.47 -8.64
C LYS A 30 3.64 8.19 -7.60
N PRO A 31 3.74 8.80 -6.40
CA PRO A 31 2.69 8.69 -5.39
C PRO A 31 1.44 9.46 -5.80
N PHE A 32 0.31 8.81 -5.64
CA PHE A 32 -1.02 9.41 -5.76
C PHE A 32 -1.67 9.47 -4.39
N GLU A 33 -2.11 10.66 -4.02
CA GLU A 33 -2.91 10.88 -2.83
C GLU A 33 -4.38 10.94 -3.21
N SER A 34 -5.16 9.93 -2.87
CA SER A 34 -6.60 9.94 -3.10
C SER A 34 -7.41 10.20 -1.83
N ASP A 35 -6.80 10.22 -0.66
CA ASP A 35 -7.44 10.70 0.56
C ASP A 35 -7.39 12.22 0.67
N THR A 36 -8.32 12.88 -0.01
CA THR A 36 -8.42 14.34 0.00
C THR A 36 -8.82 14.92 1.37
N SER A 37 -9.39 14.10 2.25
CA SER A 37 -9.78 14.53 3.61
C SER A 37 -8.58 14.52 4.56
N ASN A 38 -7.65 13.61 4.37
CA ASN A 38 -6.41 13.52 5.16
C ASN A 38 -5.21 13.20 4.27
N PRO A 39 -4.68 14.21 3.53
CA PRO A 39 -3.63 14.01 2.54
C PRO A 39 -2.26 13.80 3.20
N ASP A 40 -2.09 12.73 3.96
CA ASP A 40 -0.88 12.48 4.75
C ASP A 40 0.34 12.19 3.88
N VAL A 41 0.17 11.52 2.74
CA VAL A 41 1.25 11.29 1.78
C VAL A 41 1.70 12.60 1.17
N GLY A 42 0.74 13.46 0.76
CA GLY A 42 1.04 14.79 0.23
C GLY A 42 1.81 15.65 1.24
N LYS A 43 1.37 15.69 2.49
CA LYS A 43 2.04 16.44 3.57
C LYS A 43 3.45 15.91 3.84
N THR A 44 3.59 14.59 3.84
CA THR A 44 4.87 13.93 4.12
C THR A 44 5.94 14.24 3.09
N PHE A 45 5.56 14.26 1.82
CA PHE A 45 6.49 14.47 0.71
C PHE A 45 6.54 15.92 0.22
N ALA A 46 5.75 16.84 0.82
CA ALA A 46 5.69 18.26 0.41
C ALA A 46 7.05 19.00 0.40
N HIS A 47 8.04 18.50 1.15
CA HIS A 47 9.37 19.07 1.26
C HIS A 47 10.48 18.20 0.67
N THR A 48 10.10 17.24 -0.19
CA THR A 48 11.03 16.30 -0.82
C THR A 48 11.15 16.65 -2.31
N ASP A 49 12.26 17.23 -2.72
CA ASP A 49 12.45 17.76 -4.07
C ASP A 49 12.33 16.68 -5.18
N ASP A 50 12.61 15.43 -4.85
CA ASP A 50 12.62 14.30 -5.80
C ASP A 50 11.31 13.53 -5.90
N VAL A 51 10.30 13.88 -5.10
CA VAL A 51 9.02 13.16 -5.03
C VAL A 51 7.85 14.09 -5.33
N GLU A 52 7.31 13.95 -6.51
CA GLU A 52 6.07 14.65 -6.90
C GLU A 52 4.87 13.81 -6.49
N VAL A 53 4.06 14.31 -5.57
CA VAL A 53 2.79 13.70 -5.17
C VAL A 53 1.66 14.37 -5.94
N LEU A 54 0.88 13.55 -6.64
CA LEU A 54 -0.34 14.01 -7.31
C LEU A 54 -1.55 13.75 -6.41
N SER A 55 -2.40 14.75 -6.27
CA SER A 55 -3.66 14.61 -5.55
C SER A 55 -4.79 14.37 -6.55
N LEU A 56 -5.52 13.28 -6.37
CA LEU A 56 -6.57 12.86 -7.29
C LEU A 56 -7.73 12.23 -6.51
N SER A 57 -8.92 12.82 -6.59
CA SER A 57 -10.10 12.22 -5.97
C SER A 57 -10.58 11.00 -6.76
N LEU A 58 -10.60 9.85 -6.11
CA LEU A 58 -11.17 8.62 -6.66
C LEU A 58 -12.63 8.37 -6.21
N ASP A 59 -13.32 9.40 -5.71
CA ASP A 59 -14.73 9.30 -5.28
C ASP A 59 -15.72 9.35 -6.45
N ASN A 60 -15.24 9.64 -7.67
CA ASN A 60 -16.06 9.76 -8.87
C ASN A 60 -15.39 9.15 -10.11
N ALA A 61 -16.15 8.97 -11.18
CA ALA A 61 -15.69 8.33 -12.42
C ALA A 61 -14.54 9.09 -13.09
N ASP A 62 -14.58 10.43 -13.05
CA ASP A 62 -13.59 11.28 -13.73
C ASP A 62 -12.19 11.05 -13.14
N GLY A 63 -12.08 10.91 -11.81
CA GLY A 63 -10.82 10.61 -11.16
C GLY A 63 -10.23 9.26 -11.59
N TRP A 64 -11.05 8.25 -11.79
CA TRP A 64 -10.59 6.95 -12.29
C TRP A 64 -10.13 7.03 -13.75
N ILE A 65 -10.82 7.80 -14.59
CA ILE A 65 -10.40 8.04 -15.98
C ILE A 65 -9.07 8.81 -15.99
N GLU A 66 -8.93 9.83 -15.15
CA GLU A 66 -7.68 10.60 -15.04
C GLU A 66 -6.51 9.72 -14.57
N LEU A 67 -6.74 8.80 -13.62
CA LEU A 67 -5.74 7.82 -13.20
C LEU A 67 -5.29 6.91 -14.34
N VAL A 68 -6.21 6.43 -15.17
CA VAL A 68 -5.90 5.62 -16.35
C VAL A 68 -5.08 6.42 -17.36
N ASN A 69 -5.51 7.63 -17.71
CA ASN A 69 -4.80 8.52 -18.65
C ASN A 69 -3.39 8.85 -18.13
N TYR A 70 -3.27 9.11 -16.84
CA TYR A 70 -1.97 9.35 -16.22
C TYR A 70 -1.08 8.10 -16.28
N SER A 71 -1.67 6.93 -16.06
CA SER A 71 -0.96 5.65 -16.10
C SER A 71 -0.46 5.32 -17.51
N GLU A 72 -1.17 5.73 -18.54
CA GLU A 72 -0.75 5.62 -19.93
C GLU A 72 0.45 6.54 -20.26
N ALA A 73 0.34 7.81 -19.85
CA ALA A 73 1.34 8.84 -20.14
C ALA A 73 2.68 8.62 -19.40
N ASN A 74 2.69 7.92 -18.29
CA ASN A 74 3.85 7.75 -17.43
C ASN A 74 4.33 6.30 -17.42
N LYS A 75 5.65 6.09 -17.50
CA LYS A 75 6.26 4.75 -17.45
C LYS A 75 6.73 4.34 -16.05
N LYS A 76 6.63 5.25 -15.08
CA LYS A 76 7.00 4.97 -13.69
C LYS A 76 5.91 4.14 -12.99
N ASP A 77 6.31 3.43 -11.95
CA ASP A 77 5.35 2.77 -11.06
C ASP A 77 4.53 3.82 -10.32
N ILE A 78 3.24 3.55 -10.16
CA ILE A 78 2.30 4.43 -9.49
C ILE A 78 1.91 3.79 -8.16
N VAL A 79 2.00 4.54 -7.09
CA VAL A 79 1.54 4.12 -5.76
C VAL A 79 0.36 4.99 -5.36
N ILE A 80 -0.78 4.38 -5.16
CA ILE A 80 -2.02 5.06 -4.79
C ILE A 80 -2.24 4.89 -3.29
N ASN A 81 -2.27 5.99 -2.56
CA ASN A 81 -2.76 6.01 -1.18
C ASN A 81 -4.28 6.17 -1.21
N SER A 82 -4.99 5.13 -0.79
CA SER A 82 -6.43 5.08 -0.85
C SER A 82 -7.05 5.45 0.50
N ALA A 83 -8.09 6.28 0.48
CA ALA A 83 -8.84 6.62 1.68
C ALA A 83 -9.49 5.38 2.31
N ALA A 84 -9.60 5.38 3.63
CA ALA A 84 -10.21 4.27 4.38
C ALA A 84 -11.66 3.95 3.95
N ARG A 85 -12.37 4.92 3.39
CA ARG A 85 -13.77 4.82 2.92
C ARG A 85 -13.92 4.60 1.41
N SER A 86 -12.84 4.37 0.69
CA SER A 86 -12.88 4.24 -0.78
C SER A 86 -13.56 2.95 -1.29
N GLY A 87 -14.03 2.07 -0.41
CA GLY A 87 -14.62 0.79 -0.79
C GLY A 87 -15.79 0.91 -1.78
N GLU A 88 -16.72 1.86 -1.56
CA GLU A 88 -17.86 2.10 -2.47
C GLU A 88 -17.38 2.65 -3.83
N ALA A 89 -16.39 3.52 -3.85
CA ALA A 89 -15.83 4.06 -5.07
C ALA A 89 -15.09 2.99 -5.88
N VAL A 90 -14.34 2.11 -5.21
CA VAL A 90 -13.69 0.95 -5.85
C VAL A 90 -14.74 0.01 -6.45
N GLU A 91 -15.83 -0.28 -5.72
CA GLU A 91 -16.91 -1.13 -6.19
C GLU A 91 -17.58 -0.54 -7.45
N LYS A 92 -17.81 0.76 -7.45
CA LYS A 92 -18.56 1.45 -8.50
C LYS A 92 -17.71 1.78 -9.74
N PHE A 93 -16.46 2.18 -9.55
CA PHE A 93 -15.62 2.75 -10.60
C PHE A 93 -14.31 2.00 -10.84
N GLY A 94 -13.89 1.12 -9.92
CA GLY A 94 -12.61 0.40 -10.01
C GLY A 94 -12.46 -0.45 -11.28
N GLY A 95 -13.59 -0.88 -11.85
CA GLY A 95 -13.62 -1.58 -13.13
C GLY A 95 -12.97 -0.80 -14.28
N THR A 96 -12.99 0.54 -14.24
CA THR A 96 -12.32 1.39 -15.25
C THR A 96 -10.82 1.14 -15.27
N LEU A 97 -10.16 1.15 -14.11
CA LEU A 97 -8.74 0.84 -14.02
C LEU A 97 -8.45 -0.62 -14.35
N ILE A 98 -9.21 -1.55 -13.75
CA ILE A 98 -8.99 -3.00 -13.93
C ILE A 98 -9.10 -3.39 -15.40
N GLY A 99 -10.11 -2.88 -16.11
CA GLY A 99 -10.32 -3.15 -17.53
C GLY A 99 -9.23 -2.57 -18.45
N SER A 100 -8.50 -1.55 -18.00
CA SER A 100 -7.45 -0.90 -18.79
C SER A 100 -6.06 -1.49 -18.54
N LEU A 101 -5.86 -2.33 -17.53
CA LEU A 101 -4.52 -2.80 -17.12
C LEU A 101 -3.77 -3.53 -18.23
N ASP A 102 -4.45 -4.39 -18.99
CA ASP A 102 -3.84 -5.16 -20.08
C ASP A 102 -3.39 -4.24 -21.22
N GLU A 103 -4.24 -3.29 -21.63
CA GLU A 103 -3.90 -2.32 -22.68
C GLU A 103 -2.73 -1.42 -22.27
N LEU A 104 -2.69 -1.05 -21.00
CA LEU A 104 -1.60 -0.25 -20.42
C LEU A 104 -0.32 -1.06 -20.23
N ASN A 105 -0.36 -2.38 -20.37
CA ASN A 105 0.72 -3.31 -20.01
C ASN A 105 1.17 -3.10 -18.58
N ARG A 106 0.22 -3.13 -17.63
CA ARG A 106 0.46 -2.86 -16.20
C ARG A 106 -0.18 -3.93 -15.32
N GLN A 107 0.40 -4.10 -14.14
CA GLN A 107 -0.12 -4.99 -13.11
C GLN A 107 -0.54 -4.19 -11.88
N LEU A 108 -1.63 -4.61 -11.26
CA LEU A 108 -2.12 -4.06 -10.00
C LEU A 108 -1.71 -4.97 -8.84
N VAL A 109 -0.95 -4.42 -7.91
CA VAL A 109 -0.62 -5.08 -6.64
C VAL A 109 -1.28 -4.31 -5.51
N SER A 110 -2.04 -5.00 -4.69
CA SER A 110 -2.79 -4.41 -3.58
C SER A 110 -2.13 -4.71 -2.24
N PHE A 111 -1.99 -3.71 -1.40
CA PHE A 111 -1.57 -3.83 -0.01
C PHE A 111 -2.73 -3.44 0.90
N TRP A 112 -3.39 -4.42 1.50
CA TRP A 112 -4.54 -4.19 2.35
C TRP A 112 -4.14 -4.18 3.82
N VAL A 113 -4.18 -3.02 4.43
CA VAL A 113 -3.80 -2.87 5.84
C VAL A 113 -4.98 -3.19 6.75
N ILE A 114 -4.79 -4.14 7.66
CA ILE A 114 -5.80 -4.55 8.63
C ILE A 114 -5.45 -4.15 10.05
N ASN A 115 -6.50 -3.92 10.83
CA ASN A 115 -6.48 -3.90 12.27
C ASN A 115 -7.09 -5.19 12.84
N ARG A 116 -7.37 -5.25 14.16
CA ARG A 116 -7.93 -6.43 14.84
C ARG A 116 -9.45 -6.53 14.78
N GLN A 117 -10.13 -5.55 14.16
CA GLN A 117 -11.59 -5.47 14.16
C GLN A 117 -12.21 -6.31 13.03
N ARG A 118 -13.42 -6.79 13.26
CA ARG A 118 -14.17 -7.63 12.30
C ARG A 118 -14.41 -6.92 10.99
N ASP A 119 -14.80 -5.65 11.03
CA ASP A 119 -15.11 -4.87 9.86
C ASP A 119 -13.92 -4.72 8.88
N SER A 120 -12.69 -4.71 9.41
CA SER A 120 -11.47 -4.73 8.60
C SER A 120 -11.38 -5.97 7.71
N ILE A 121 -11.83 -7.12 8.22
CA ILE A 121 -11.81 -8.40 7.50
C ILE A 121 -12.99 -8.49 6.53
N GLU A 122 -14.15 -8.00 6.92
CA GLU A 122 -15.35 -7.98 6.07
C GLU A 122 -15.14 -7.08 4.83
N LEU A 123 -14.49 -5.92 5.02
CA LEU A 123 -14.13 -5.03 3.92
C LEU A 123 -13.05 -5.64 3.03
N LEU A 124 -12.05 -6.32 3.59
CA LEU A 124 -11.06 -7.08 2.82
C LEU A 124 -11.74 -8.12 1.93
N LYS A 125 -12.69 -8.88 2.47
CA LYS A 125 -13.42 -9.88 1.70
C LYS A 125 -14.17 -9.23 0.53
N LYS A 126 -14.94 -8.17 0.76
CA LYS A 126 -15.63 -7.43 -0.31
C LYS A 126 -14.66 -6.93 -1.39
N TYR A 127 -13.52 -6.39 -0.98
CA TYR A 127 -12.49 -5.94 -1.91
C TYR A 127 -11.97 -7.08 -2.79
N MET A 128 -11.71 -8.24 -2.19
CA MET A 128 -11.22 -9.42 -2.92
C MET A 128 -12.22 -9.96 -3.95
N ASP A 129 -13.51 -9.78 -3.70
CA ASP A 129 -14.58 -10.18 -4.63
C ASP A 129 -14.64 -9.27 -5.88
N ILE A 130 -14.11 -8.03 -5.79
CA ILE A 130 -14.17 -7.01 -6.83
C ILE A 130 -12.85 -6.90 -7.60
N VAL A 131 -11.74 -6.82 -6.86
CA VAL A 131 -10.42 -6.53 -7.42
C VAL A 131 -9.61 -7.82 -7.58
N PRO A 132 -9.28 -8.20 -8.81
CA PRO A 132 -8.42 -9.36 -9.09
C PRO A 132 -6.95 -9.01 -8.87
N GLY A 133 -6.06 -10.00 -9.08
CA GLY A 133 -4.62 -9.80 -9.09
C GLY A 133 -3.95 -10.04 -7.74
N GLU A 134 -2.71 -9.58 -7.63
CA GLU A 134 -1.88 -9.79 -6.46
C GLU A 134 -2.36 -8.95 -5.28
N LEU A 135 -2.44 -9.59 -4.10
CA LEU A 135 -2.92 -8.96 -2.88
C LEU A 135 -2.08 -9.39 -1.69
N HIS A 136 -1.48 -8.44 -1.02
CA HIS A 136 -0.80 -8.64 0.26
C HIS A 136 -1.64 -8.07 1.39
N VAL A 137 -1.83 -8.86 2.45
CA VAL A 137 -2.50 -8.38 3.67
C VAL A 137 -1.43 -7.92 4.66
N VAL A 138 -1.55 -6.67 5.10
CA VAL A 138 -0.59 -6.06 6.01
C VAL A 138 -1.23 -5.93 7.39
N ARG A 139 -0.76 -6.70 8.37
CA ARG A 139 -1.16 -6.53 9.78
C ARG A 139 -0.43 -5.35 10.37
N ASN A 140 -1.15 -4.32 10.76
CA ASN A 140 -0.57 -3.16 11.45
C ASN A 140 -0.36 -3.51 12.92
N THR A 141 0.88 -3.84 13.31
CA THR A 141 1.19 -4.30 14.66
C THR A 141 1.19 -3.19 15.71
N PHE A 142 0.93 -1.94 15.32
CA PHE A 142 0.50 -0.90 16.27
C PHE A 142 -0.72 -1.35 17.10
N TYR A 143 -1.63 -2.12 16.51
CA TYR A 143 -2.80 -2.67 17.21
C TYR A 143 -2.52 -3.94 18.01
N GLY A 144 -1.29 -4.40 18.04
CA GLY A 144 -0.83 -5.56 18.81
C GLY A 144 -0.07 -6.57 17.95
N GLU A 145 0.62 -7.47 18.63
CA GLU A 145 1.42 -8.53 18.04
C GLU A 145 0.63 -9.39 17.03
N PRO A 146 1.29 -10.00 16.04
CA PRO A 146 0.65 -10.77 14.96
C PRO A 146 -0.34 -11.84 15.46
N GLN A 147 -0.06 -12.47 16.60
CA GLN A 147 -0.92 -13.49 17.21
C GLN A 147 -2.27 -12.94 17.67
N LYS A 148 -2.32 -11.63 18.02
CA LYS A 148 -3.54 -10.96 18.49
C LYS A 148 -4.55 -10.65 17.37
N PHE A 149 -4.20 -10.88 16.09
CA PHE A 149 -5.11 -10.76 14.96
C PHE A 149 -5.95 -12.03 14.78
N GLU A 150 -6.52 -12.57 15.88
CA GLU A 150 -7.17 -13.86 15.95
C GLU A 150 -8.30 -14.02 14.93
N LEU A 151 -9.14 -12.97 14.75
CA LEU A 151 -10.23 -12.97 13.79
C LEU A 151 -9.73 -13.16 12.35
N PHE A 152 -8.64 -12.50 11.99
CA PHE A 152 -8.03 -12.68 10.67
C PHE A 152 -7.32 -14.03 10.57
N ASN A 153 -6.48 -14.36 11.56
CA ASN A 153 -5.65 -15.56 11.55
C ASN A 153 -6.48 -16.86 11.45
N GLY A 154 -7.67 -16.90 12.06
CA GLY A 154 -8.60 -18.02 12.00
C GLY A 154 -9.62 -17.96 10.87
N SER A 155 -9.56 -16.97 9.98
CA SER A 155 -10.59 -16.74 8.97
C SER A 155 -10.32 -17.48 7.65
N LYS A 156 -11.40 -17.78 6.93
CA LYS A 156 -11.32 -18.25 5.53
C LYS A 156 -10.75 -17.13 4.63
N THR A 157 -11.00 -15.86 4.95
CA THR A 157 -10.49 -14.71 4.23
C THR A 157 -8.95 -14.69 4.18
N LYS A 158 -8.29 -15.09 5.28
CA LYS A 158 -6.82 -15.25 5.28
C LYS A 158 -6.37 -16.29 4.25
N ILE A 159 -7.00 -17.46 4.27
CA ILE A 159 -6.64 -18.56 3.36
C ILE A 159 -6.81 -18.15 1.89
N GLU A 160 -7.90 -17.43 1.58
CA GLU A 160 -8.13 -16.94 0.22
C GLU A 160 -7.15 -15.82 -0.17
N ALA A 161 -6.84 -14.90 0.75
CA ALA A 161 -5.86 -13.84 0.50
C ALA A 161 -4.46 -14.40 0.25
N GLU A 162 -4.06 -15.42 1.02
CA GLU A 162 -2.73 -16.07 0.88
C GLU A 162 -2.56 -16.88 -0.42
N LYS A 163 -3.63 -17.16 -1.16
CA LYS A 163 -3.54 -17.67 -2.54
C LYS A 163 -3.12 -16.60 -3.55
N ARG A 164 -3.31 -15.33 -3.22
CA ARG A 164 -3.07 -14.17 -4.09
C ARG A 164 -1.80 -13.42 -3.73
N GLY A 165 -1.25 -13.60 -2.53
CA GLY A 165 -0.06 -12.94 -2.05
C GLY A 165 0.31 -13.37 -0.63
N ALA A 166 0.98 -12.51 0.12
CA ALA A 166 1.50 -12.82 1.44
C ALA A 166 0.80 -12.01 2.54
N THR A 167 0.82 -12.55 3.76
CA THR A 167 0.54 -11.78 4.98
C THR A 167 1.85 -11.18 5.49
N ILE A 168 1.89 -9.87 5.65
CA ILE A 168 3.05 -9.08 6.04
C ILE A 168 2.77 -8.40 7.38
N ASP A 169 3.76 -8.32 8.25
CA ASP A 169 3.67 -7.57 9.50
C ASP A 169 4.35 -6.22 9.35
N LEU A 170 3.58 -5.13 9.53
CA LEU A 170 4.11 -3.78 9.63
C LEU A 170 4.46 -3.52 11.10
N PRO A 171 5.77 -3.43 11.44
CA PRO A 171 6.17 -3.28 12.82
C PRO A 171 5.73 -1.93 13.39
N ASP A 172 5.32 -1.95 14.65
CA ASP A 172 5.15 -0.75 15.44
C ASP A 172 6.52 -0.08 15.65
N LEU A 173 6.62 1.17 15.22
CA LEU A 173 7.83 1.96 15.38
C LEU A 173 7.70 2.78 16.67
N ALA A 174 8.62 2.58 17.62
CA ALA A 174 8.64 3.38 18.83
C ALA A 174 8.67 4.89 18.50
N ASP A 175 7.94 5.70 19.27
CA ASP A 175 7.75 7.15 19.06
C ASP A 175 9.07 7.89 18.77
N ARG A 176 10.14 7.56 19.50
CA ARG A 176 11.48 8.15 19.29
C ARG A 176 12.08 7.88 17.92
N VAL A 177 11.73 6.75 17.31
CA VAL A 177 12.16 6.40 15.94
C VAL A 177 11.32 7.15 14.95
N THR A 178 10.02 7.28 15.21
CA THR A 178 9.07 8.02 14.40
C THR A 178 9.42 9.51 14.39
N ASP A 179 9.66 10.12 15.55
CA ASP A 179 10.04 11.53 15.66
C ASP A 179 11.36 11.84 14.96
N LYS A 180 12.36 10.98 15.10
CA LYS A 180 13.63 11.12 14.38
C LYS A 180 13.47 10.89 12.89
N ALA A 181 12.55 10.03 12.50
CA ALA A 181 12.23 9.79 11.11
C ALA A 181 11.53 10.97 10.46
N LEU A 182 10.66 11.65 11.19
CA LEU A 182 9.96 12.86 10.77
C LEU A 182 10.90 14.07 10.69
N THR A 183 11.88 14.17 11.60
CA THR A 183 12.80 15.30 11.67
C THR A 183 14.09 15.12 10.88
N SER A 184 14.47 13.90 10.53
CA SER A 184 15.65 13.61 9.70
C SER A 184 15.26 13.44 8.25
N LYS A 185 15.90 14.18 7.34
CA LYS A 185 15.81 13.97 5.89
C LYS A 185 16.12 12.54 5.44
N LEU A 186 16.49 11.64 6.35
CA LEU A 186 16.85 10.25 6.13
C LEU A 186 15.65 9.30 6.13
N LEU A 187 14.51 9.72 6.66
CA LEU A 187 13.27 8.93 6.67
C LEU A 187 12.12 9.80 6.15
N THR A 188 12.04 9.95 4.86
CA THR A 188 10.96 10.64 4.17
C THR A 188 9.67 9.81 4.09
N SER A 189 9.24 9.21 5.17
CA SER A 189 7.88 8.72 5.34
C SER A 189 7.59 8.57 6.82
N PRO A 190 6.77 9.43 7.39
CA PRO A 190 6.04 9.06 8.58
C PRO A 190 5.10 7.92 8.17
N LEU A 191 5.20 6.82 8.90
CA LEU A 191 4.04 5.97 9.07
C LEU A 191 3.12 6.80 9.96
N PRO A 192 1.97 7.27 9.49
CA PRO A 192 1.09 8.08 10.33
C PRO A 192 0.68 7.26 11.54
N LEU A 193 1.02 7.76 12.71
CA LEU A 193 0.47 7.30 13.97
C LEU A 193 -1.04 7.51 13.89
N GLY A 194 -1.82 6.44 13.90
CA GLY A 194 -3.27 6.50 13.85
C GLY A 194 -3.92 6.12 12.53
N MET A 195 -3.20 5.59 11.58
CA MET A 195 -3.79 5.02 10.36
C MET A 195 -4.67 3.81 10.68
N GLY A 196 -5.90 4.08 11.06
CA GLY A 196 -6.97 3.13 10.87
C GLY A 196 -7.20 2.99 9.36
N ARG A 197 -6.91 1.82 8.81
CA ARG A 197 -7.35 1.39 7.47
C ARG A 197 -6.78 2.21 6.31
N LEU A 198 -5.50 2.10 6.03
CA LEU A 198 -4.94 2.50 4.76
C LEU A 198 -4.82 1.28 3.86
N SER A 199 -5.32 1.41 2.65
CA SER A 199 -5.02 0.48 1.58
C SER A 199 -4.18 1.22 0.55
N ALA A 200 -3.06 0.64 0.17
CA ALA A 200 -2.22 1.17 -0.88
C ALA A 200 -2.26 0.23 -2.08
N PHE A 201 -2.28 0.81 -3.27
CA PHE A 201 -2.21 0.09 -4.52
C PHE A 201 -0.95 0.52 -5.28
N ARG A 202 -0.31 -0.43 -5.91
CA ARG A 202 0.78 -0.18 -6.84
C ARG A 202 0.37 -0.65 -8.22
N ILE A 203 0.53 0.22 -9.20
CA ILE A 203 0.42 -0.10 -10.62
C ILE A 203 1.81 -0.10 -11.20
N SER A 204 2.35 -1.26 -11.56
CA SER A 204 3.68 -1.40 -12.14
C SER A 204 3.62 -1.69 -13.63
N ALA A 205 4.64 -1.26 -14.36
CA ALA A 205 4.86 -1.70 -15.74
C ALA A 205 5.26 -3.18 -15.72
N SER A 206 4.72 -3.94 -16.65
CA SER A 206 5.03 -5.36 -16.88
C SER A 206 6.35 -5.51 -17.60
#